data_d62c65274fc46d547b2c61127b3b6a16
#
_entry.id   d62c65274fc46d547b2c61127b3b6a16
#
_cell.length_a   1.000
_cell.length_b   1.000
_cell.length_c   1.000
_cell.angle_alpha   90.00
_cell.angle_beta   90.00
_cell.angle_gamma   90.00
#
_symmetry.space_group_name_H-M   'P 1'
#
loop_
_entity.id
_entity.type
_entity.pdbx_description
1 polymer ?
#
loop_
_entity_poly.entity_id
_entity_poly.type
_entity_poly.pdbx_seq_one_letter_code
_entity_poly.pdbx_strand_id
1 'polypeptide(L)'
;MTEQVSETEYRSRLMDGMAAAVAEKGYAETTIADIVRLARVSKRTFYEHFASKEDCLLALYTAATDQLIEVIRQAIESAHDMHSRVRCAHRAYLQRIKAHPLLMRTLFIEILAAGSRGLQVRRAANQRFADLLRATGADQHYDSPQKRQITPALAMAIVGGINELILQAMESDQIDQLLLIEEPATALLEAVLARTVAED
;
A
#
# COMPACT_ATOMS: atom_id res chain seq x y z
N MET A 1 3.75 -38.60 -6.75
CA MET A 1 4.76 -37.51 -6.80
C MET A 1 4.25 -36.38 -5.93
N THR A 2 4.77 -36.27 -4.72
CA THR A 2 4.42 -35.18 -3.80
C THR A 2 5.19 -33.96 -4.27
N GLU A 3 4.48 -33.00 -4.84
CA GLU A 3 5.05 -31.70 -5.25
C GLU A 3 5.62 -31.04 -3.98
N GLN A 4 6.93 -30.81 -3.99
CA GLN A 4 7.63 -30.21 -2.85
C GLN A 4 7.30 -28.71 -2.87
N VAL A 5 6.30 -28.33 -2.07
CA VAL A 5 5.89 -26.93 -1.88
C VAL A 5 7.13 -26.15 -1.45
N SER A 6 7.44 -25.08 -2.18
CA SER A 6 8.64 -24.26 -1.90
C SER A 6 8.48 -23.47 -0.59
N GLU A 7 9.60 -23.16 0.07
CA GLU A 7 9.63 -22.33 1.29
C GLU A 7 8.91 -21.00 1.08
N THR A 8 9.06 -20.39 -0.09
CA THR A 8 8.38 -19.15 -0.48
C THR A 8 6.86 -19.32 -0.54
N GLU A 9 6.36 -20.48 -0.99
CA GLU A 9 4.93 -20.75 -1.08
C GLU A 9 4.29 -20.90 0.30
N TYR A 10 4.94 -21.60 1.25
CA TYR A 10 4.43 -21.69 2.62
C TYR A 10 4.36 -20.31 3.29
N ARG A 11 5.37 -19.46 3.08
CA ARG A 11 5.39 -18.11 3.57
C ARG A 11 4.23 -17.27 3.01
N SER A 12 3.95 -17.36 1.70
CA SER A 12 2.81 -16.69 1.05
C SER A 12 1.49 -17.17 1.63
N ARG A 13 1.27 -18.48 1.73
CA ARG A 13 0.05 -19.06 2.30
C ARG A 13 -0.20 -18.63 3.74
N LEU A 14 0.86 -18.49 4.55
CA LEU A 14 0.74 -18.00 5.92
C LEU A 14 0.33 -16.51 5.97
N MET A 15 0.85 -15.69 5.05
CA MET A 15 0.42 -14.28 4.94
C MET A 15 -1.04 -14.16 4.47
N ASP A 16 -1.46 -15.00 3.52
CA ASP A 16 -2.87 -15.06 3.08
C ASP A 16 -3.79 -15.53 4.23
N GLY A 17 -3.35 -16.53 5.00
CA GLY A 17 -4.05 -17.00 6.19
C GLY A 17 -4.14 -15.92 7.28
N MET A 18 -3.11 -15.10 7.45
CA MET A 18 -3.12 -13.94 8.34
C MET A 18 -4.15 -12.90 7.86
N ALA A 19 -4.13 -12.53 6.59
CA ALA A 19 -5.08 -11.58 6.01
C ALA A 19 -6.53 -12.05 6.23
N ALA A 20 -6.82 -13.31 5.94
CA ALA A 20 -8.14 -13.89 6.11
C ALA A 20 -8.58 -13.93 7.60
N ALA A 21 -7.68 -14.34 8.51
CA ALA A 21 -7.98 -14.40 9.95
C ALA A 21 -8.28 -13.01 10.53
N VAL A 22 -7.51 -12.00 10.14
CA VAL A 22 -7.72 -10.61 10.58
C VAL A 22 -9.02 -10.04 10.01
N ALA A 23 -9.35 -10.38 8.77
CA ALA A 23 -10.61 -9.98 8.15
C ALA A 23 -11.84 -10.57 8.85
N GLU A 24 -11.73 -11.81 9.38
CA GLU A 24 -12.82 -12.47 10.08
C GLU A 24 -13.12 -11.85 11.46
N LYS A 25 -12.10 -11.45 12.23
CA LYS A 25 -12.26 -11.09 13.64
C LYS A 25 -11.34 -9.99 14.19
N GLY A 26 -10.60 -9.32 13.34
CA GLY A 26 -9.60 -8.32 13.74
C GLY A 26 -8.27 -8.92 14.23
N TYR A 27 -7.23 -8.11 14.26
CA TYR A 27 -5.89 -8.56 14.65
C TYR A 27 -5.80 -9.00 16.12
N ALA A 28 -6.48 -8.29 17.03
CA ALA A 28 -6.42 -8.58 18.46
C ALA A 28 -6.85 -10.02 18.76
N GLU A 29 -7.99 -10.44 18.19
CA GLU A 29 -8.59 -11.77 18.40
C GLU A 29 -7.96 -12.87 17.53
N THR A 30 -7.15 -12.51 16.53
CA THR A 30 -6.49 -13.49 15.66
C THR A 30 -5.41 -14.25 16.40
N THR A 31 -5.43 -15.57 16.29
CA THR A 31 -4.43 -16.47 16.87
C THR A 31 -3.61 -17.19 15.79
N ILE A 32 -2.43 -17.72 16.16
CA ILE A 32 -1.64 -18.55 15.25
C ILE A 32 -2.43 -19.80 14.80
N ALA A 33 -3.32 -20.32 15.65
CA ALA A 33 -4.18 -21.45 15.28
C ALA A 33 -5.13 -21.10 14.12
N ASP A 34 -5.67 -19.88 14.10
CA ASP A 34 -6.53 -19.39 13.02
C ASP A 34 -5.74 -19.25 11.72
N ILE A 35 -4.56 -18.64 11.81
CA ILE A 35 -3.67 -18.42 10.66
C ILE A 35 -3.31 -19.75 9.98
N VAL A 36 -2.84 -20.75 10.75
CA VAL A 36 -2.42 -22.04 10.18
C VAL A 36 -3.59 -22.84 9.65
N ARG A 37 -4.77 -22.74 10.27
CA ARG A 37 -6.01 -23.35 9.78
C ARG A 37 -6.37 -22.81 8.40
N LEU A 38 -6.38 -21.49 8.23
CA LEU A 38 -6.71 -20.82 6.97
C LEU A 38 -5.61 -21.03 5.91
N ALA A 39 -4.35 -20.99 6.31
CA ALA A 39 -3.21 -21.28 5.44
C ALA A 39 -3.10 -22.78 5.06
N ARG A 40 -3.82 -23.67 5.75
CA ARG A 40 -3.75 -25.13 5.61
C ARG A 40 -2.33 -25.66 5.79
N VAL A 41 -1.66 -25.22 6.84
CA VAL A 41 -0.31 -25.65 7.24
C VAL A 41 -0.27 -26.02 8.71
N SER A 42 0.85 -26.58 9.17
CA SER A 42 1.05 -26.91 10.59
C SER A 42 1.52 -25.70 11.39
N LYS A 43 1.33 -25.72 12.74
CA LYS A 43 1.95 -24.74 13.63
C LYS A 43 3.48 -24.78 13.55
N ARG A 44 4.07 -25.95 13.32
CA ARG A 44 5.50 -26.08 13.12
C ARG A 44 5.96 -25.27 11.90
N THR A 45 5.28 -25.44 10.77
CA THR A 45 5.56 -24.67 9.55
C THR A 45 5.43 -23.15 9.79
N PHE A 46 4.45 -22.72 10.61
CA PHE A 46 4.36 -21.30 11.00
C PHE A 46 5.64 -20.81 11.66
N TYR A 47 6.14 -21.53 12.69
CA TYR A 47 7.33 -21.13 13.43
C TYR A 47 8.64 -21.28 12.66
N GLU A 48 8.65 -22.05 11.58
CA GLU A 48 9.77 -22.11 10.63
C GLU A 48 9.89 -20.80 9.83
N HIS A 49 8.77 -20.03 9.66
CA HIS A 49 8.73 -18.80 8.85
C HIS A 49 8.57 -17.52 9.65
N PHE A 50 7.89 -17.57 10.80
CA PHE A 50 7.55 -16.40 11.61
C PHE A 50 7.70 -16.72 13.11
N ALA A 51 8.40 -15.85 13.84
CA ALA A 51 8.55 -16.00 15.27
C ALA A 51 7.25 -15.69 16.05
N SER A 52 6.40 -14.84 15.51
CA SER A 52 5.15 -14.40 16.14
C SER A 52 4.05 -14.07 15.11
N LYS A 53 2.80 -13.95 15.57
CA LYS A 53 1.71 -13.44 14.72
C LYS A 53 1.97 -11.99 14.25
N GLU A 54 2.66 -11.21 15.06
CA GLU A 54 3.07 -9.85 14.72
C GLU A 54 4.05 -9.86 13.54
N ASP A 55 5.09 -10.70 13.55
CA ASP A 55 6.04 -10.81 12.45
C ASP A 55 5.35 -11.22 11.14
N CYS A 56 4.36 -12.08 11.21
CA CYS A 56 3.55 -12.47 10.06
C CYS A 56 2.73 -11.28 9.52
N LEU A 57 2.09 -10.49 10.39
CA LEU A 57 1.35 -9.29 10.00
C LEU A 57 2.26 -8.23 9.35
N LEU A 58 3.43 -7.97 9.95
CA LEU A 58 4.39 -7.00 9.41
C LEU A 58 4.94 -7.45 8.05
N ALA A 59 5.17 -8.75 7.87
CA ALA A 59 5.58 -9.32 6.59
C ALA A 59 4.47 -9.20 5.53
N LEU A 60 3.21 -9.49 5.88
CA LEU A 60 2.05 -9.28 5.03
C LEU A 60 1.96 -7.82 4.58
N TYR A 61 2.10 -6.87 5.53
CA TYR A 61 2.08 -5.45 5.23
C TYR A 61 3.14 -5.05 4.22
N THR A 62 4.37 -5.53 4.43
CA THR A 62 5.50 -5.23 3.54
C THR A 62 5.27 -5.80 2.15
N ALA A 63 4.86 -7.08 2.04
CA ALA A 63 4.60 -7.73 0.76
C ALA A 63 3.46 -7.06 -0.02
N ALA A 64 2.37 -6.68 0.67
CA ALA A 64 1.27 -5.96 0.04
C ALA A 64 1.69 -4.55 -0.44
N THR A 65 2.55 -3.86 0.33
CA THR A 65 3.14 -2.57 -0.08
C THR A 65 4.01 -2.73 -1.33
N ASP A 66 4.84 -3.79 -1.39
CA ASP A 66 5.69 -4.09 -2.56
C ASP A 66 4.85 -4.31 -3.82
N GLN A 67 3.80 -5.12 -3.72
CA GLN A 67 2.87 -5.38 -4.82
C GLN A 67 2.16 -4.10 -5.27
N LEU A 68 1.74 -3.26 -4.34
CA LEU A 68 1.03 -2.02 -4.64
C LEU A 68 1.91 -1.02 -5.38
N ILE A 69 3.16 -0.85 -4.92
CA ILE A 69 4.15 0.00 -5.58
C ILE A 69 4.44 -0.51 -7.00
N GLU A 70 4.55 -1.81 -7.19
CA GLU A 70 4.80 -2.40 -8.50
C GLU A 70 3.64 -2.19 -9.47
N VAL A 71 2.39 -2.35 -9.02
CA VAL A 71 1.19 -2.07 -9.81
C VAL A 71 1.14 -0.60 -10.24
N ILE A 72 1.48 0.32 -9.34
CA ILE A 72 1.53 1.76 -9.64
C ILE A 72 2.64 2.05 -10.66
N ARG A 73 3.83 1.47 -10.50
CA ARG A 73 4.96 1.65 -11.42
C ARG A 73 4.60 1.21 -12.83
N GLN A 74 4.02 0.03 -12.98
CA GLN A 74 3.56 -0.48 -14.28
C GLN A 74 2.49 0.42 -14.92
N ALA A 75 1.56 0.95 -14.13
CA ALA A 75 0.55 1.88 -14.61
C ALA A 75 1.16 3.20 -15.12
N ILE A 76 2.20 3.70 -14.47
CA ILE A 76 2.92 4.93 -14.87
C ILE A 76 3.72 4.73 -16.16
N GLU A 77 4.35 3.56 -16.34
CA GLU A 77 5.17 3.25 -17.53
C GLU A 77 4.37 3.31 -18.84
N SER A 78 3.07 3.04 -18.80
CA SER A 78 2.19 3.09 -19.96
C SER A 78 1.72 4.51 -20.36
N ALA A 79 2.02 5.52 -19.52
CA ALA A 79 1.54 6.89 -19.71
C ALA A 79 2.59 7.78 -20.38
N HIS A 80 2.14 8.66 -21.29
CA HIS A 80 3.02 9.46 -22.15
C HIS A 80 3.29 10.87 -21.64
N ASP A 81 2.50 11.38 -20.71
CA ASP A 81 2.61 12.73 -20.15
C ASP A 81 2.39 12.71 -18.62
N MET A 82 2.77 13.79 -17.93
CA MET A 82 2.71 13.88 -16.47
C MET A 82 1.29 13.75 -15.94
N HIS A 83 0.31 14.40 -16.57
CA HIS A 83 -1.11 14.32 -16.16
C HIS A 83 -1.62 12.87 -16.25
N SER A 84 -1.35 12.19 -17.36
CA SER A 84 -1.69 10.78 -17.56
C SER A 84 -1.00 9.89 -16.53
N ARG A 85 0.29 10.13 -16.21
CA ARG A 85 1.03 9.38 -15.18
C ARG A 85 0.39 9.49 -13.81
N VAL A 86 0.04 10.70 -13.39
CA VAL A 86 -0.62 10.95 -12.11
C VAL A 86 -1.97 10.24 -12.05
N ARG A 87 -2.79 10.36 -13.08
CA ARG A 87 -4.09 9.70 -13.14
C ARG A 87 -3.98 8.17 -13.15
N CYS A 88 -3.07 7.62 -13.95
CA CYS A 88 -2.84 6.18 -13.99
C CYS A 88 -2.36 5.64 -12.63
N ALA A 89 -1.46 6.35 -11.96
CA ALA A 89 -0.99 6.00 -10.62
C ALA A 89 -2.14 5.95 -9.61
N HIS A 90 -2.94 7.02 -9.51
CA HIS A 90 -4.07 7.09 -8.59
C HIS A 90 -5.12 6.03 -8.89
N ARG A 91 -5.50 5.89 -10.16
CA ARG A 91 -6.47 4.88 -10.58
C ARG A 91 -6.01 3.46 -10.25
N ALA A 92 -4.77 3.11 -10.56
CA ALA A 92 -4.21 1.79 -10.25
C ALA A 92 -4.20 1.53 -8.73
N TYR A 93 -3.82 2.53 -7.92
CA TYR A 93 -3.83 2.47 -6.47
C TYR A 93 -5.25 2.23 -5.93
N LEU A 94 -6.20 3.07 -6.30
CA LEU A 94 -7.58 3.00 -5.80
C LEU A 94 -8.29 1.73 -6.28
N GLN A 95 -8.07 1.28 -7.52
CA GLN A 95 -8.60 0.02 -8.03
C GLN A 95 -8.07 -1.18 -7.25
N ARG A 96 -6.78 -1.18 -6.89
CA ARG A 96 -6.20 -2.27 -6.07
C ARG A 96 -6.81 -2.31 -4.68
N ILE A 97 -7.04 -1.15 -4.05
CA ILE A 97 -7.71 -1.06 -2.76
C ILE A 97 -9.14 -1.59 -2.86
N LYS A 98 -9.90 -1.14 -3.86
CA LYS A 98 -11.29 -1.57 -4.09
C LYS A 98 -11.39 -3.09 -4.36
N ALA A 99 -10.42 -3.67 -5.04
CA ALA A 99 -10.39 -5.10 -5.35
C ALA A 99 -10.11 -5.98 -4.12
N HIS A 100 -9.48 -5.43 -3.05
CA HIS A 100 -9.07 -6.19 -1.87
C HIS A 100 -9.43 -5.47 -0.57
N PRO A 101 -10.72 -5.15 -0.32
CA PRO A 101 -11.14 -4.27 0.77
C PRO A 101 -10.75 -4.80 2.15
N LEU A 102 -10.86 -6.11 2.38
CA LEU A 102 -10.52 -6.74 3.66
C LEU A 102 -9.00 -6.67 3.95
N LEU A 103 -8.17 -6.94 2.94
CA LEU A 103 -6.73 -6.79 3.07
C LEU A 103 -6.37 -5.32 3.34
N MET A 104 -6.96 -4.38 2.62
CA MET A 104 -6.68 -2.96 2.80
C MET A 104 -7.11 -2.47 4.17
N ARG A 105 -8.28 -2.91 4.69
CA ARG A 105 -8.68 -2.63 6.06
C ARG A 105 -7.61 -3.09 7.06
N THR A 106 -7.04 -4.28 6.89
CA THR A 106 -5.94 -4.80 7.70
C THR A 106 -4.72 -3.87 7.63
N LEU A 107 -4.35 -3.41 6.44
CA LEU A 107 -3.18 -2.57 6.24
C LEU A 107 -3.36 -1.12 6.72
N PHE A 108 -4.55 -0.56 6.64
CA PHE A 108 -4.81 0.83 7.04
C PHE A 108 -5.15 0.96 8.53
N ILE A 109 -5.87 0.01 9.10
CA ILE A 109 -6.44 0.09 10.47
C ILE A 109 -5.73 -0.88 11.41
N GLU A 110 -5.77 -2.17 11.13
CA GLU A 110 -5.33 -3.22 12.06
C GLU A 110 -3.80 -3.21 12.31
N ILE A 111 -3.01 -2.68 11.38
CA ILE A 111 -1.56 -2.54 11.54
C ILE A 111 -1.19 -1.69 12.77
N LEU A 112 -2.05 -0.74 13.15
CA LEU A 112 -1.81 0.12 14.31
C LEU A 112 -1.89 -0.66 15.62
N ALA A 113 -2.64 -1.76 15.67
CA ALA A 113 -2.73 -2.66 16.83
C ALA A 113 -1.41 -3.42 17.09
N ALA A 114 -0.49 -3.47 16.12
CA ALA A 114 0.88 -3.97 16.33
C ALA A 114 1.81 -2.93 17.01
N GLY A 115 1.27 -1.83 17.53
CA GLY A 115 2.01 -0.84 18.31
C GLY A 115 3.15 -0.16 17.56
N SER A 116 4.29 0.04 18.22
CA SER A 116 5.43 0.78 17.66
C SER A 116 6.01 0.13 16.40
N ARG A 117 6.03 -1.20 16.31
CA ARG A 117 6.52 -1.91 15.11
C ARG A 117 5.58 -1.72 13.92
N GLY A 118 4.27 -1.76 14.15
CA GLY A 118 3.26 -1.45 13.12
C GLY A 118 3.39 -0.03 12.59
N LEU A 119 3.59 0.96 13.48
CA LEU A 119 3.85 2.35 13.09
C LEU A 119 5.14 2.51 12.27
N GLN A 120 6.21 1.78 12.61
CA GLN A 120 7.47 1.81 11.86
C GLN A 120 7.29 1.28 10.43
N VAL A 121 6.63 0.13 10.26
CA VAL A 121 6.39 -0.46 8.94
C VAL A 121 5.47 0.44 8.09
N ARG A 122 4.41 1.00 8.69
CA ARG A 122 3.54 1.98 8.02
C ARG A 122 4.31 3.22 7.58
N ARG A 123 5.19 3.76 8.43
CA ARG A 123 6.03 4.90 8.09
C ARG A 123 6.99 4.58 6.94
N ALA A 124 7.62 3.42 6.96
CA ALA A 124 8.50 2.96 5.89
C ALA A 124 7.73 2.82 4.56
N ALA A 125 6.51 2.28 4.57
CA ALA A 125 5.67 2.20 3.39
C ALA A 125 5.31 3.59 2.83
N ASN A 126 4.86 4.52 3.69
CA ASN A 126 4.54 5.89 3.28
C ASN A 126 5.77 6.59 2.67
N GLN A 127 6.97 6.35 3.24
CA GLN A 127 8.22 6.88 2.67
C GLN A 127 8.46 6.35 1.26
N ARG A 128 8.23 5.06 1.01
CA ARG A 128 8.41 4.44 -0.32
C ARG A 128 7.42 5.00 -1.35
N PHE A 129 6.17 5.26 -0.96
CA PHE A 129 5.20 5.95 -1.83
C PHE A 129 5.62 7.40 -2.11
N ALA A 130 6.12 8.11 -1.11
CA ALA A 130 6.64 9.46 -1.27
C ALA A 130 7.86 9.50 -2.21
N ASP A 131 8.75 8.51 -2.11
CA ASP A 131 9.92 8.39 -2.99
C ASP A 131 9.50 8.03 -4.43
N LEU A 132 8.51 7.16 -4.62
CA LEU A 132 7.92 6.88 -5.93
C LEU A 132 7.33 8.14 -6.56
N LEU A 133 6.55 8.91 -5.79
CA LEU A 133 5.96 10.17 -6.25
C LEU A 133 7.04 11.16 -6.69
N ARG A 134 8.12 11.30 -5.92
CA ARG A 134 9.24 12.18 -6.25
C ARG A 134 9.99 11.72 -7.50
N ALA A 135 10.23 10.42 -7.63
CA ALA A 135 10.87 9.82 -8.80
C ALA A 135 10.05 10.07 -10.08
N THR A 136 8.72 9.90 -10.00
CA THR A 136 7.80 10.16 -11.12
C THR A 136 7.83 11.63 -11.56
N GLY A 137 7.90 12.57 -10.62
CA GLY A 137 8.00 14.00 -10.89
C GLY A 137 9.37 14.46 -11.41
N ALA A 138 10.43 13.68 -11.15
CA ALA A 138 11.81 14.00 -11.56
C ALA A 138 12.18 13.47 -12.95
N ASP A 139 11.32 12.68 -13.59
CA ASP A 139 11.62 11.99 -14.84
C ASP A 139 11.88 12.98 -15.99
N GLN A 140 13.07 12.83 -16.66
CA GLN A 140 13.77 13.86 -17.44
C GLN A 140 13.20 14.15 -18.82
N HIS A 141 12.06 13.55 -19.20
CA HIS A 141 11.49 13.72 -20.54
C HIS A 141 10.71 15.03 -20.76
N TYR A 142 10.63 15.89 -19.74
CA TYR A 142 10.04 17.22 -19.87
C TYR A 142 11.13 18.29 -19.69
N ASP A 143 11.58 18.82 -20.82
CA ASP A 143 12.45 20.01 -20.94
C ASP A 143 11.69 21.27 -20.48
N SER A 144 11.57 21.47 -19.17
CA SER A 144 11.19 22.73 -18.60
C SER A 144 12.36 23.25 -17.74
N PRO A 145 12.87 24.46 -18.00
CA PRO A 145 14.01 25.04 -17.26
C PRO A 145 13.75 25.30 -15.77
N GLN A 146 12.52 25.07 -15.28
CA GLN A 146 12.07 25.41 -13.92
C GLN A 146 11.63 24.17 -13.12
N LYS A 147 12.40 23.08 -13.19
CA LYS A 147 12.13 21.87 -12.37
C LYS A 147 12.34 22.16 -10.89
N ARG A 148 11.31 22.55 -10.17
CA ARG A 148 11.29 22.41 -8.71
C ARG A 148 10.87 20.99 -8.35
N GLN A 149 11.80 20.26 -7.76
CA GLN A 149 11.56 18.91 -7.27
C GLN A 149 10.60 18.95 -6.06
N ILE A 150 9.61 18.07 -6.04
CA ILE A 150 8.77 17.87 -4.85
C ILE A 150 9.67 17.55 -3.66
N THR A 151 9.60 18.35 -2.60
CA THR A 151 10.39 18.11 -1.38
C THR A 151 9.94 16.82 -0.69
N PRO A 152 10.81 16.13 0.07
CA PRO A 152 10.42 14.95 0.83
C PRO A 152 9.21 15.18 1.75
N ALA A 153 9.16 16.34 2.41
CA ALA A 153 8.05 16.70 3.31
C ALA A 153 6.74 16.87 2.56
N LEU A 154 6.77 17.51 1.39
CA LEU A 154 5.57 17.73 0.57
C LEU A 154 5.06 16.41 -0.03
N ALA A 155 5.96 15.54 -0.51
CA ALA A 155 5.59 14.21 -0.97
C ALA A 155 4.93 13.38 0.14
N MET A 156 5.48 13.43 1.35
CA MET A 156 4.89 12.77 2.53
C MET A 156 3.51 13.35 2.89
N ALA A 157 3.32 14.66 2.80
CA ALA A 157 2.03 15.31 3.05
C ALA A 157 0.96 14.88 2.04
N ILE A 158 1.33 14.76 0.76
CA ILE A 158 0.43 14.28 -0.31
C ILE A 158 0.03 12.81 -0.03
N VAL A 159 1.00 11.93 0.24
CA VAL A 159 0.74 10.53 0.56
C VAL A 159 -0.15 10.41 1.80
N GLY A 160 0.12 11.21 2.84
CA GLY A 160 -0.68 11.23 4.06
C GLY A 160 -2.11 11.70 3.80
N GLY A 161 -2.31 12.75 3.02
CA GLY A 161 -3.63 13.26 2.66
C GLY A 161 -4.46 12.25 1.84
N ILE A 162 -3.86 11.59 0.87
CA ILE A 162 -4.54 10.54 0.08
C ILE A 162 -4.91 9.34 0.99
N ASN A 163 -4.00 8.91 1.86
CA ASN A 163 -4.27 7.84 2.81
C ASN A 163 -5.41 8.18 3.78
N GLU A 164 -5.52 9.43 4.20
CA GLU A 164 -6.61 9.89 5.06
C GLU A 164 -7.96 9.84 4.34
N LEU A 165 -8.04 10.28 3.08
CA LEU A 165 -9.27 10.17 2.28
C LEU A 165 -9.70 8.71 2.10
N ILE A 166 -8.75 7.79 1.90
CA ILE A 166 -9.02 6.36 1.81
C ILE A 166 -9.53 5.82 3.14
N LEU A 167 -8.89 6.20 4.26
CA LEU A 167 -9.29 5.78 5.59
C LEU A 167 -10.72 6.21 5.91
N GLN A 168 -11.08 7.47 5.63
CA GLN A 168 -12.45 7.98 5.78
C GLN A 168 -13.48 7.19 4.95
N ALA A 169 -13.14 6.85 3.70
CA ALA A 169 -14.01 6.03 2.86
C ALA A 169 -14.22 4.61 3.42
N MET A 170 -13.17 4.03 4.04
CA MET A 170 -13.26 2.74 4.70
C MET A 170 -14.10 2.78 5.99
N GLU A 171 -13.95 3.83 6.80
CA GLU A 171 -14.71 4.02 8.04
C GLU A 171 -16.19 4.27 7.78
N SER A 172 -16.50 4.96 6.67
CA SER A 172 -17.87 5.29 6.26
C SER A 172 -18.56 4.19 5.43
N ASP A 173 -17.91 3.04 5.25
CA ASP A 173 -18.38 1.93 4.40
C ASP A 173 -18.65 2.35 2.93
N GLN A 174 -17.84 3.32 2.44
CA GLN A 174 -17.95 3.90 1.09
C GLN A 174 -16.86 3.39 0.13
N ILE A 175 -16.34 2.20 0.35
CA ILE A 175 -15.29 1.60 -0.50
C ILE A 175 -15.73 1.51 -1.97
N ASP A 176 -17.02 1.32 -2.23
CA ASP A 176 -17.55 1.32 -3.61
C ASP A 176 -17.40 2.67 -4.31
N GLN A 177 -17.35 3.76 -3.55
CA GLN A 177 -17.17 5.13 -4.04
C GLN A 177 -15.70 5.57 -4.04
N LEU A 178 -14.77 4.68 -3.72
CA LEU A 178 -13.34 5.01 -3.58
C LEU A 178 -12.75 5.67 -4.84
N LEU A 179 -13.24 5.33 -6.02
CA LEU A 179 -12.80 5.94 -7.28
C LEU A 179 -13.17 7.43 -7.41
N LEU A 180 -14.12 7.93 -6.61
CA LEU A 180 -14.42 9.37 -6.55
C LEU A 180 -13.28 10.19 -5.95
N ILE A 181 -12.36 9.54 -5.22
CA ILE A 181 -11.16 10.17 -4.67
C ILE A 181 -10.11 10.43 -5.78
N GLU A 182 -10.22 9.77 -6.94
CA GLU A 182 -9.24 9.93 -8.04
C GLU A 182 -9.12 11.40 -8.47
N GLU A 183 -10.25 12.08 -8.67
CA GLU A 183 -10.24 13.48 -9.13
C GLU A 183 -9.63 14.44 -8.11
N PRO A 184 -10.08 14.50 -6.83
CA PRO A 184 -9.48 15.40 -5.84
C PRO A 184 -8.03 15.08 -5.53
N ALA A 185 -7.62 13.80 -5.53
CA ALA A 185 -6.23 13.40 -5.33
C ALA A 185 -5.34 13.84 -6.51
N THR A 186 -5.85 13.72 -7.73
CA THR A 186 -5.16 14.18 -8.94
C THR A 186 -5.03 15.70 -8.94
N ALA A 187 -6.11 16.43 -8.65
CA ALA A 187 -6.12 17.88 -8.58
C ALA A 187 -5.15 18.41 -7.50
N LEU A 188 -5.07 17.76 -6.34
CA LEU A 188 -4.11 18.12 -5.29
C LEU A 188 -2.67 18.03 -5.81
N LEU A 189 -2.33 16.92 -6.45
CA LEU A 189 -0.97 16.71 -6.94
C LEU A 189 -0.62 17.66 -8.09
N GLU A 190 -1.56 17.92 -9.01
CA GLU A 190 -1.37 18.87 -10.10
C GLU A 190 -1.22 20.30 -9.60
N ALA A 191 -2.01 20.72 -8.60
CA ALA A 191 -1.87 22.03 -7.98
C ALA A 191 -0.50 22.22 -7.30
N VAL A 192 0.04 21.16 -6.71
CA VAL A 192 1.39 21.18 -6.13
C VAL A 192 2.45 21.28 -7.24
N LEU A 193 2.32 20.49 -8.29
CA LEU A 193 3.26 20.52 -9.42
C LEU A 193 3.22 21.87 -10.15
N ALA A 194 2.05 22.48 -10.34
CA ALA A 194 1.91 23.77 -10.96
C ALA A 194 2.52 24.92 -10.13
N ARG A 195 2.38 24.90 -8.79
CA ARG A 195 2.95 25.93 -7.89
C ARG A 195 4.48 25.90 -7.83
N THR A 196 5.08 24.74 -8.02
CA THR A 196 6.55 24.63 -8.07
C THR A 196 7.16 25.31 -9.30
N VAL A 197 6.34 25.76 -10.26
CA VAL A 197 6.74 26.46 -11.49
C VAL A 197 6.57 27.99 -11.38
N ALA A 198 5.75 28.51 -10.45
CA ALA A 198 5.26 29.90 -10.47
C ALA A 198 5.93 30.90 -9.50
N GLU A 199 6.94 30.50 -8.70
CA GLU A 199 7.65 31.38 -7.77
C GLU A 199 9.10 31.65 -8.24
N ASP A 200 9.24 32.52 -9.24
CA ASP A 200 10.45 33.33 -9.52
C ASP A 200 10.04 34.77 -9.90
#